data_18681f54ef61fc7d39ab3a3bbabc653c
#
_entry.id   18681f54ef61fc7d39ab3a3bbabc653c
#
_cell.length_a   1.000
_cell.length_b   1.000
_cell.length_c   1.000
_cell.angle_alpha   90.00
_cell.angle_beta   90.00
_cell.angle_gamma   90.00
#
_symmetry.space_group_name_H-M   'P 1'
#
loop_
_entity.id
_entity.type
_entity.pdbx_description
1 polymer ?
#
loop_
_entity_poly.entity_id
_entity_poly.type
_entity_poly.pdbx_seq_one_letter_code
_entity_poly.pdbx_strand_id
1 'polypeptide(L)'
;MTGASFRTEPLGNRERGQFCCGVRALDQYFHRQVSQDIRRRLAACYVALCGDTERVCGFYTLSACLIALPDLPAEITHKLPPYPAIPAVRIGRLAGDQDFRGQGLGSAMLVDAARRVIESDIAAFALVVDAKDANAVAFYEHHGFSRLDVEGTGRTLFIPLKGIAARLKQE
;
A
#
# COMPACT_ATOMS: atom_id res chain seq x y z
N MET A 1 -13.34 24.95 -0.43
CA MET A 1 -13.14 23.69 -1.19
C MET A 1 -13.31 22.53 -0.24
N THR A 2 -14.41 21.85 -0.38
CA THR A 2 -14.55 20.55 0.28
C THR A 2 -13.79 19.53 -0.54
N GLY A 3 -12.60 19.14 -0.11
CA GLY A 3 -11.91 18.02 -0.70
C GLY A 3 -12.82 16.79 -0.65
N ALA A 4 -12.73 15.93 -1.67
CA ALA A 4 -13.48 14.69 -1.66
C ALA A 4 -13.16 13.93 -0.38
N SER A 5 -14.18 13.58 0.36
CA SER A 5 -14.05 12.77 1.58
C SER A 5 -14.06 11.31 1.19
N PHE A 6 -13.02 10.59 1.58
CA PHE A 6 -12.92 9.15 1.38
C PHE A 6 -12.93 8.44 2.73
N ARG A 7 -13.68 7.36 2.82
CA ARG A 7 -13.59 6.44 3.95
C ARG A 7 -13.06 5.10 3.46
N THR A 8 -12.35 4.38 4.30
CA THR A 8 -11.76 3.08 3.94
C THR A 8 -12.36 1.99 4.79
N GLU A 9 -12.60 0.85 4.16
CA GLU A 9 -13.16 -0.33 4.81
C GLU A 9 -12.59 -1.60 4.16
N PRO A 10 -12.63 -2.75 4.87
CA PRO A 10 -12.37 -4.03 4.20
C PRO A 10 -13.31 -4.23 3.03
N LEU A 11 -12.84 -4.87 1.95
CA LEU A 11 -13.65 -5.08 0.76
C LEU A 11 -14.98 -5.76 1.05
N GLY A 12 -14.99 -6.84 1.85
CA GLY A 12 -16.21 -7.59 2.11
C GLY A 12 -16.87 -8.10 0.82
N ASN A 13 -18.19 -8.01 0.76
CA ASN A 13 -19.01 -8.45 -0.37
C ASN A 13 -19.46 -7.28 -1.27
N ARG A 14 -18.70 -6.19 -1.29
CA ARG A 14 -19.10 -5.00 -2.06
C ARG A 14 -19.06 -5.23 -3.56
N GLU A 15 -19.95 -4.53 -4.26
CA GLU A 15 -19.97 -4.45 -5.71
C GLU A 15 -18.69 -3.78 -6.24
N ARG A 16 -18.10 -4.39 -7.26
CA ARG A 16 -16.82 -3.94 -7.85
C ARG A 16 -16.92 -3.69 -9.35
N GLY A 17 -18.03 -4.04 -9.98
CA GLY A 17 -18.14 -4.04 -11.43
C GLY A 17 -17.95 -2.69 -12.10
N GLN A 18 -18.22 -1.60 -11.38
CA GLN A 18 -18.06 -0.25 -11.91
C GLN A 18 -16.64 0.30 -11.77
N PHE A 19 -15.77 -0.34 -10.98
CA PHE A 19 -14.41 0.12 -10.76
C PHE A 19 -13.58 0.00 -12.03
N CYS A 20 -12.91 1.09 -12.41
CA CYS A 20 -11.99 1.13 -13.54
C CYS A 20 -10.87 2.11 -13.26
N CYS A 21 -9.65 1.61 -13.11
CA CYS A 21 -8.48 2.47 -12.91
C CYS A 21 -7.76 2.80 -14.21
N GLY A 22 -8.14 2.18 -15.33
CA GLY A 22 -7.50 2.37 -16.61
C GLY A 22 -6.31 1.46 -16.87
N VAL A 23 -5.91 0.64 -15.90
CA VAL A 23 -4.87 -0.38 -16.05
C VAL A 23 -5.53 -1.75 -16.04
N ARG A 24 -5.55 -2.41 -17.20
CA ARG A 24 -6.30 -3.64 -17.40
C ARG A 24 -5.95 -4.74 -16.38
N ALA A 25 -4.68 -4.94 -16.10
CA ALA A 25 -4.25 -5.98 -15.17
C ALA A 25 -4.76 -5.73 -13.74
N LEU A 26 -4.77 -4.47 -13.29
CA LEU A 26 -5.30 -4.11 -11.98
C LEU A 26 -6.82 -4.25 -11.92
N ASP A 27 -7.53 -3.83 -12.97
CA ASP A 27 -8.98 -3.98 -13.04
C ASP A 27 -9.41 -5.44 -13.05
N GLN A 28 -8.74 -6.29 -13.83
CA GLN A 28 -9.02 -7.74 -13.87
C GLN A 28 -8.75 -8.39 -12.51
N TYR A 29 -7.66 -8.03 -11.86
CA TYR A 29 -7.37 -8.54 -10.53
C TYR A 29 -8.49 -8.20 -9.55
N PHE A 30 -8.89 -6.94 -9.51
CA PHE A 30 -9.91 -6.47 -8.57
C PHE A 30 -11.27 -7.09 -8.85
N HIS A 31 -11.65 -7.21 -10.11
CA HIS A 31 -12.94 -7.78 -10.49
C HIS A 31 -13.02 -9.30 -10.28
N ARG A 32 -11.93 -10.03 -10.48
CA ARG A 32 -11.98 -11.50 -10.63
C ARG A 32 -11.12 -12.29 -9.66
N GLN A 33 -10.01 -11.73 -9.17
CA GLN A 33 -9.00 -12.49 -8.43
C GLN A 33 -8.97 -12.17 -6.94
N VAL A 34 -9.19 -10.94 -6.54
CA VAL A 34 -8.95 -10.47 -5.17
C VAL A 34 -9.70 -11.30 -4.12
N SER A 35 -10.94 -11.70 -4.43
CA SER A 35 -11.73 -12.50 -3.48
C SER A 35 -11.11 -13.85 -3.19
N GLN A 36 -10.47 -14.47 -4.18
CA GLN A 36 -9.76 -15.73 -3.99
C GLN A 36 -8.53 -15.54 -3.11
N ASP A 37 -7.78 -14.47 -3.34
CA ASP A 37 -6.60 -14.15 -2.54
C ASP A 37 -6.97 -13.90 -1.08
N ILE A 38 -8.08 -13.20 -0.84
CA ILE A 38 -8.59 -12.99 0.51
C ILE A 38 -8.95 -14.32 1.18
N ARG A 39 -9.72 -15.17 0.50
CA ARG A 39 -10.13 -16.48 1.04
C ARG A 39 -8.93 -17.39 1.33
N ARG A 40 -7.90 -17.36 0.48
CA ARG A 40 -6.68 -18.14 0.66
C ARG A 40 -5.70 -17.50 1.63
N ARG A 41 -6.03 -16.33 2.18
CA ARG A 41 -5.19 -15.55 3.08
C ARG A 41 -3.84 -15.16 2.45
N LEU A 42 -3.83 -14.92 1.14
CA LEU A 42 -2.67 -14.43 0.40
C LEU A 42 -2.58 -12.90 0.43
N ALA A 43 -3.72 -12.24 0.60
CA ALA A 43 -3.80 -10.79 0.72
C ALA A 43 -5.02 -10.36 1.53
N ALA A 44 -4.90 -9.26 2.25
CA ALA A 44 -6.04 -8.48 2.72
C ALA A 44 -6.31 -7.37 1.70
N CYS A 45 -7.57 -7.00 1.51
CA CYS A 45 -7.95 -5.92 0.60
C CYS A 45 -8.85 -4.91 1.29
N TYR A 46 -8.49 -3.65 1.13
CA TYR A 46 -9.25 -2.51 1.63
C TYR A 46 -9.67 -1.64 0.46
N VAL A 47 -10.85 -1.05 0.58
CA VAL A 47 -11.41 -0.18 -0.45
C VAL A 47 -11.60 1.23 0.12
N ALA A 48 -11.41 2.22 -0.74
CA ALA A 48 -11.80 3.58 -0.48
C ALA A 48 -13.18 3.81 -1.09
N LEU A 49 -14.08 4.36 -0.30
CA LEU A 49 -15.45 4.67 -0.69
C LEU A 49 -15.62 6.18 -0.74
N CYS A 50 -16.38 6.65 -1.71
CA CYS A 50 -16.58 8.07 -1.95
C CYS A 50 -17.71 8.61 -1.06
N GLY A 51 -17.35 9.50 -0.11
CA GLY A 51 -18.33 10.15 0.77
C GLY A 51 -19.21 9.16 1.52
N ASP A 52 -20.51 9.37 1.50
CA ASP A 52 -21.51 8.50 2.15
C ASP A 52 -22.00 7.37 1.23
N THR A 53 -21.43 7.23 0.04
CA THR A 53 -21.83 6.21 -0.92
C THR A 53 -21.10 4.90 -0.69
N GLU A 54 -21.62 3.82 -1.27
CA GLU A 54 -20.96 2.51 -1.31
C GLU A 54 -20.12 2.34 -2.58
N ARG A 55 -19.93 3.38 -3.37
CA ARG A 55 -19.12 3.32 -4.59
C ARG A 55 -17.64 3.18 -4.24
N VAL A 56 -17.03 2.11 -4.76
CA VAL A 56 -15.59 1.88 -4.63
C VAL A 56 -14.85 2.80 -5.58
N CYS A 57 -14.05 3.71 -5.02
CA CYS A 57 -13.25 4.64 -5.80
C CYS A 57 -11.76 4.32 -5.76
N GLY A 58 -11.34 3.37 -4.95
CA GLY A 58 -9.97 2.91 -4.89
C GLY A 58 -9.84 1.62 -4.10
N PHE A 59 -8.73 0.93 -4.27
CA PHE A 59 -8.41 -0.24 -3.45
C PHE A 59 -6.91 -0.39 -3.28
N TYR A 60 -6.51 -1.09 -2.24
CA TYR A 60 -5.16 -1.57 -2.07
C TYR A 60 -5.16 -2.92 -1.36
N THR A 61 -4.08 -3.68 -1.53
CA THR A 61 -3.90 -4.98 -0.89
C THR A 61 -2.67 -4.97 0.01
N LEU A 62 -2.76 -5.68 1.11
CA LEU A 62 -1.66 -5.87 2.05
C LEU A 62 -1.35 -7.35 2.22
N SER A 63 -0.07 -7.69 2.28
CA SER A 63 0.38 -9.04 2.60
C SER A 63 1.69 -9.00 3.39
N ALA A 64 1.95 -10.04 4.18
CA ALA A 64 3.20 -10.17 4.92
C ALA A 64 4.36 -10.45 3.96
N CYS A 65 5.50 -9.85 4.24
CA CYS A 65 6.73 -10.13 3.50
C CYS A 65 7.96 -9.96 4.40
N LEU A 66 9.12 -10.26 3.85
CA LEU A 66 10.41 -10.05 4.50
C LEU A 66 11.29 -9.16 3.62
N ILE A 67 12.12 -8.36 4.26
CA ILE A 67 13.20 -7.65 3.58
C ILE A 67 14.50 -8.31 4.02
N ALA A 68 15.28 -8.82 3.06
CA ALA A 68 16.60 -9.35 3.36
C ALA A 68 17.49 -8.19 3.86
N LEU A 69 18.23 -8.41 4.94
CA LEU A 69 19.01 -7.33 5.55
C LEU A 69 19.99 -6.67 4.57
N PRO A 70 20.69 -7.42 3.69
CA PRO A 70 21.61 -6.80 2.72
C PRO A 70 20.94 -5.89 1.70
N ASP A 71 19.61 -5.99 1.51
CA ASP A 71 18.88 -5.16 0.56
C ASP A 71 18.61 -3.75 1.12
N LEU A 72 18.76 -3.56 2.43
CA LEU A 72 18.55 -2.28 3.09
C LEU A 72 19.81 -1.40 3.02
N PRO A 73 19.64 -0.05 2.99
CA PRO A 73 20.79 0.86 3.08
C PRO A 73 21.59 0.66 4.36
N ALA A 74 22.91 0.86 4.28
CA ALA A 74 23.82 0.65 5.39
C ALA A 74 23.47 1.50 6.61
N GLU A 75 22.97 2.72 6.42
CA GLU A 75 22.55 3.62 7.50
C GLU A 75 21.45 3.00 8.36
N ILE A 76 20.62 2.15 7.75
CA ILE A 76 19.54 1.46 8.46
C ILE A 76 20.05 0.18 9.10
N THR A 77 20.82 -0.63 8.37
CA THR A 77 21.31 -1.92 8.88
C THR A 77 22.22 -1.77 10.08
N HIS A 78 23.00 -0.67 10.16
CA HIS A 78 23.87 -0.39 11.31
C HIS A 78 23.08 -0.23 12.63
N LYS A 79 21.81 0.09 12.57
CA LYS A 79 20.94 0.29 13.74
C LYS A 79 20.09 -0.93 14.06
N LEU A 80 20.20 -2.00 13.28
CA LEU A 80 19.39 -3.20 13.42
C LEU A 80 20.24 -4.36 13.95
N PRO A 81 19.62 -5.31 14.67
CA PRO A 81 20.27 -6.58 14.97
C PRO A 81 20.67 -7.30 13.70
N PRO A 82 21.66 -8.20 13.75
CA PRO A 82 22.15 -8.91 12.56
C PRO A 82 21.23 -10.09 12.16
N TYR A 83 19.95 -9.83 12.02
CA TYR A 83 18.98 -10.82 11.53
C TYR A 83 19.15 -10.99 10.01
N PRO A 84 18.93 -12.20 9.47
CA PRO A 84 19.04 -12.41 8.02
C PRO A 84 17.96 -11.65 7.23
N ALA A 85 16.79 -11.44 7.85
CA ALA A 85 15.69 -10.70 7.25
C ALA A 85 14.84 -10.05 8.35
N ILE A 86 14.12 -9.01 7.98
CA ILE A 86 13.22 -8.30 8.90
C ILE A 86 11.80 -8.31 8.38
N PRO A 87 10.79 -8.28 9.28
CA PRO A 87 9.39 -8.34 8.87
C PRO A 87 8.95 -7.02 8.23
N ALA A 88 8.12 -7.13 7.21
CA ALA A 88 7.52 -6.01 6.52
C ALA A 88 6.13 -6.36 6.03
N VAL A 89 5.40 -5.38 5.56
CA VAL A 89 4.11 -5.55 4.88
C VAL A 89 4.23 -4.97 3.48
N ARG A 90 3.83 -5.76 2.49
CA ARG A 90 3.82 -5.35 1.09
C ARG A 90 2.45 -4.79 0.73
N ILE A 91 2.44 -3.61 0.12
CA ILE A 91 1.31 -3.14 -0.64
C ILE A 91 1.45 -3.77 -2.02
N GLY A 92 0.68 -4.82 -2.27
CA GLY A 92 0.79 -5.58 -3.52
C GLY A 92 0.20 -4.83 -4.70
N ARG A 93 -0.93 -4.16 -4.46
CA ARG A 93 -1.61 -3.35 -5.46
C ARG A 93 -2.21 -2.11 -4.80
N LEU A 94 -2.19 -1.01 -5.53
CA LEU A 94 -2.83 0.23 -5.10
C LEU A 94 -3.33 0.94 -6.35
N ALA A 95 -4.63 1.17 -6.44
CA ALA A 95 -5.24 1.76 -7.64
C ALA A 95 -6.44 2.62 -7.28
N GLY A 96 -6.55 3.76 -7.95
CA GLY A 96 -7.71 4.64 -7.86
C GLY A 96 -8.53 4.60 -9.16
N ASP A 97 -9.86 4.69 -9.03
CA ASP A 97 -10.75 4.81 -10.16
C ASP A 97 -10.43 6.10 -10.91
N GLN A 98 -10.46 6.03 -12.25
CA GLN A 98 -10.08 7.16 -13.11
C GLN A 98 -11.01 8.37 -12.94
N ASP A 99 -12.25 8.18 -12.50
CA ASP A 99 -13.18 9.29 -12.22
C ASP A 99 -12.77 10.14 -11.01
N PHE A 100 -11.85 9.63 -10.19
CA PHE A 100 -11.39 10.30 -8.96
C PHE A 100 -9.93 10.76 -9.03
N ARG A 101 -9.35 10.82 -10.22
CA ARG A 101 -7.98 11.30 -10.41
C ARG A 101 -7.81 12.74 -9.93
N GLY A 102 -6.64 13.03 -9.37
CA GLY A 102 -6.30 14.40 -8.94
C GLY A 102 -6.96 14.83 -7.64
N GLN A 103 -7.60 13.92 -6.89
CA GLN A 103 -8.29 14.24 -5.65
C GLN A 103 -7.56 13.75 -4.39
N GLY A 104 -6.30 13.34 -4.52
CA GLY A 104 -5.49 12.89 -3.39
C GLY A 104 -5.81 11.49 -2.89
N LEU A 105 -6.54 10.70 -3.66
CA LEU A 105 -6.97 9.35 -3.27
C LEU A 105 -5.80 8.41 -3.01
N GLY A 106 -4.79 8.41 -3.89
CA GLY A 106 -3.60 7.58 -3.72
C GLY A 106 -2.87 7.87 -2.42
N SER A 107 -2.68 9.15 -2.10
CA SER A 107 -2.05 9.58 -0.86
C SER A 107 -2.88 9.16 0.36
N ALA A 108 -4.21 9.32 0.29
CA ALA A 108 -5.10 8.91 1.38
C ALA A 108 -5.02 7.40 1.63
N MET A 109 -4.97 6.59 0.57
CA MET A 109 -4.82 5.14 0.69
C MET A 109 -3.47 4.73 1.28
N LEU A 110 -2.38 5.41 0.91
CA LEU A 110 -1.06 5.14 1.52
C LEU A 110 -1.04 5.42 3.02
N VAL A 111 -1.61 6.54 3.44
CA VAL A 111 -1.70 6.90 4.86
C VAL A 111 -2.55 5.87 5.61
N ASP A 112 -3.66 5.46 5.02
CA ASP A 112 -4.54 4.45 5.61
C ASP A 112 -3.82 3.10 5.75
N ALA A 113 -3.10 2.66 4.72
CA ALA A 113 -2.32 1.43 4.76
C ALA A 113 -1.27 1.47 5.87
N ALA A 114 -0.52 2.56 5.99
CA ALA A 114 0.49 2.74 7.04
C ALA A 114 -0.16 2.69 8.44
N ARG A 115 -1.28 3.38 8.62
CA ARG A 115 -2.01 3.40 9.88
C ARG A 115 -2.49 2.01 10.28
N ARG A 116 -3.08 1.25 9.35
CA ARG A 116 -3.55 -0.11 9.62
C ARG A 116 -2.42 -1.04 10.06
N VAL A 117 -1.26 -0.94 9.41
CA VAL A 117 -0.11 -1.76 9.77
C VAL A 117 0.45 -1.37 11.13
N ILE A 118 0.55 -0.08 11.41
CA ILE A 118 1.04 0.43 12.71
C ILE A 118 0.10 0.01 13.85
N GLU A 119 -1.20 0.05 13.63
CA GLU A 119 -2.22 -0.31 14.63
C GLU A 119 -2.42 -1.82 14.77
N SER A 120 -1.85 -2.62 13.88
CA SER A 120 -1.91 -4.08 13.95
C SER A 120 -1.07 -4.62 15.11
N ASP A 121 -1.55 -5.71 15.70
CA ASP A 121 -0.80 -6.43 16.73
C ASP A 121 0.42 -7.17 16.16
N ILE A 122 0.48 -7.35 14.85
CA ILE A 122 1.61 -8.00 14.19
C ILE A 122 2.61 -6.93 13.78
N ALA A 123 3.83 -7.03 14.32
CA ALA A 123 4.88 -6.06 14.07
C ALA A 123 5.37 -6.11 12.62
N ALA A 124 5.61 -4.94 12.04
CA ALA A 124 6.29 -4.78 10.76
C ALA A 124 7.24 -3.60 10.85
N PHE A 125 8.45 -3.76 10.35
CA PHE A 125 9.46 -2.71 10.33
C PHE A 125 9.15 -1.65 9.28
N ALA A 126 8.63 -2.07 8.12
CA ALA A 126 8.45 -1.19 6.98
C ALA A 126 7.26 -1.61 6.12
N LEU A 127 6.77 -0.66 5.32
CA LEU A 127 5.96 -0.95 4.13
C LEU A 127 6.88 -1.12 2.93
N VAL A 128 6.54 -2.06 2.06
CA VAL A 128 7.25 -2.34 0.81
C VAL A 128 6.27 -2.22 -0.35
N VAL A 129 6.72 -1.64 -1.45
CA VAL A 129 5.95 -1.53 -2.69
C VAL A 129 6.82 -1.93 -3.88
N ASP A 130 6.20 -2.54 -4.89
CA ASP A 130 6.80 -2.73 -6.20
C ASP A 130 6.11 -1.77 -7.17
N ALA A 131 6.81 -0.73 -7.58
CA ALA A 131 6.25 0.27 -8.49
C ALA A 131 6.16 -0.28 -9.91
N LYS A 132 5.02 -0.10 -10.55
CA LYS A 132 4.77 -0.64 -11.89
C LYS A 132 5.55 0.08 -12.99
N ASP A 133 5.89 1.35 -12.78
CA ASP A 133 6.56 2.20 -13.77
C ASP A 133 7.26 3.37 -13.07
N ALA A 134 7.92 4.24 -13.86
CA ALA A 134 8.64 5.39 -13.36
C ALA A 134 7.72 6.41 -12.66
N ASN A 135 6.49 6.58 -13.13
CA ASN A 135 5.53 7.48 -12.50
C ASN A 135 5.15 6.99 -11.10
N ALA A 136 4.95 5.69 -10.94
CA ALA A 136 4.68 5.09 -9.64
C ALA A 136 5.88 5.24 -8.71
N VAL A 137 7.11 5.04 -9.20
CA VAL A 137 8.33 5.29 -8.41
C VAL A 137 8.34 6.73 -7.88
N ALA A 138 8.10 7.71 -8.76
CA ALA A 138 8.08 9.12 -8.37
C ALA A 138 7.00 9.41 -7.31
N PHE A 139 5.83 8.80 -7.46
CA PHE A 139 4.74 8.92 -6.48
C PHE A 139 5.18 8.41 -5.10
N TYR A 140 5.77 7.23 -5.03
CA TYR A 140 6.21 6.65 -3.76
C TYR A 140 7.38 7.44 -3.17
N GLU A 141 8.35 7.86 -3.99
CA GLU A 141 9.48 8.68 -3.52
C GLU A 141 8.99 10.03 -2.95
N HIS A 142 7.98 10.64 -3.59
CA HIS A 142 7.36 11.85 -3.07
C HIS A 142 6.75 11.65 -1.67
N HIS A 143 6.28 10.45 -1.37
CA HIS A 143 5.71 10.10 -0.06
C HIS A 143 6.75 9.57 0.94
N GLY A 144 8.04 9.69 0.63
CA GLY A 144 9.12 9.36 1.55
C GLY A 144 9.67 7.95 1.43
N PHE A 145 9.22 7.17 0.44
CA PHE A 145 9.79 5.85 0.18
C PHE A 145 11.18 5.97 -0.42
N SER A 146 12.04 5.02 -0.09
CA SER A 146 13.39 4.88 -0.64
C SER A 146 13.50 3.56 -1.40
N ARG A 147 14.43 3.49 -2.34
CA ARG A 147 14.62 2.25 -3.11
C ARG A 147 15.35 1.21 -2.27
N LEU A 148 14.93 -0.06 -2.42
CA LEU A 148 15.68 -1.20 -1.94
C LEU A 148 16.72 -1.61 -2.99
N ASP A 149 17.87 -2.10 -2.51
CA ASP A 149 18.92 -2.63 -3.36
C ASP A 149 18.64 -4.11 -3.65
N VAL A 150 17.63 -4.37 -4.48
CA VAL A 150 17.23 -5.72 -4.90
C VAL A 150 17.51 -5.90 -6.39
N GLU A 151 17.90 -7.12 -6.75
CA GLU A 151 18.03 -7.49 -8.16
C GLU A 151 16.66 -7.41 -8.85
N GLY A 152 16.65 -6.95 -10.11
CA GLY A 152 15.44 -6.87 -10.91
C GLY A 152 15.23 -5.49 -11.52
N THR A 153 13.99 -4.99 -11.47
CA THR A 153 13.59 -3.73 -12.14
C THR A 153 14.12 -2.46 -11.50
N GLY A 154 14.64 -2.53 -10.27
CA GLY A 154 15.04 -1.34 -9.48
C GLY A 154 13.87 -0.51 -9.00
N ARG A 155 12.65 -1.08 -8.98
CA ARG A 155 11.42 -0.37 -8.63
C ARG A 155 10.77 -0.90 -7.34
N THR A 156 11.52 -1.61 -6.51
CA THR A 156 11.07 -1.99 -5.17
C THR A 156 11.49 -0.90 -4.19
N LEU A 157 10.53 -0.37 -3.46
CA LEU A 157 10.75 0.72 -2.51
C LEU A 157 10.20 0.33 -1.14
N PHE A 158 10.70 1.01 -0.11
CA PHE A 158 10.25 0.79 1.26
C PHE A 158 10.19 2.09 2.04
N ILE A 159 9.43 2.09 3.12
CA ILE A 159 9.42 3.17 4.09
C ILE A 159 9.37 2.58 5.50
N PRO A 160 10.31 2.92 6.39
CA PRO A 160 10.26 2.49 7.79
C PRO A 160 9.05 3.09 8.50
N LEU A 161 8.36 2.28 9.29
CA LEU A 161 7.12 2.69 9.95
C LEU A 161 7.32 3.46 11.25
N LYS A 162 8.48 3.33 11.89
CA LYS A 162 8.74 3.96 13.18
C LYS A 162 8.55 5.48 13.16
N GLY A 163 9.06 6.16 12.14
CA GLY A 163 8.92 7.61 11.99
C GLY A 163 7.48 8.04 11.73
N ILE A 164 6.75 7.25 10.95
CA ILE A 164 5.33 7.50 10.68
C ILE A 164 4.51 7.31 11.95
N ALA A 165 4.76 6.25 12.70
CA ALA A 165 4.07 5.97 13.97
C ALA A 165 4.26 7.13 14.96
N ALA A 166 5.46 7.68 15.06
CA ALA A 166 5.74 8.83 15.93
C ALA A 166 4.94 10.08 15.52
N ARG A 167 4.82 10.33 14.20
CA ARG A 167 4.03 11.46 13.69
C ARG A 167 2.52 11.28 13.95
N LEU A 168 2.00 10.08 13.79
CA LEU A 168 0.57 9.80 14.01
C LEU A 168 0.17 9.96 15.49
N LYS A 169 1.09 9.75 16.42
CA LYS A 169 0.81 9.94 17.84
C LYS A 169 0.75 11.41 18.26
N GLN A 170 1.22 12.33 17.43
CA GLN A 170 1.22 13.77 17.70
C GLN A 170 -0.03 14.47 17.20
N GLU A 171 -0.88 13.81 16.43
CA GLU A 171 -2.17 14.28 15.92
C GLU A 171 -3.30 13.85 16.87
#